data_b2a6f16b091cdca4d4b5270f00a1c223
#
_entry.id   b2a6f16b091cdca4d4b5270f00a1c223
#
_cell.length_a   1.000
_cell.length_b   1.000
_cell.length_c   1.000
_cell.angle_alpha   90.00
_cell.angle_beta   90.00
_cell.angle_gamma   90.00
#
_symmetry.space_group_name_H-M   'P 1'
#
loop_
_entity.id
_entity.type
_entity.pdbx_description
1 polymer ?
#
loop_
_entity_poly.entity_id
_entity_poly.type
_entity_poly.pdbx_seq_one_letter_code
_entity_poly.pdbx_strand_id
1 'polypeptide(L)'
;PKEILEIPKLGCINVHGSLLPKYRGAAPMQWSIIDGEKVTGITTMYMAKGLDSGDMLLKAEVEITDEDTFATIHDKMAVTGANLLLDTLDQLEAGTLERIPQDHDAATYAPMITKETGHIDWSKNRQDIINLIRGLNPVPAAYTIYEEEVLKIFGAVISDVQADDAANGEIVAVVKKGFVVKCGDGCLLITEVQARGGKRMMTDAYLRGHAMKEGILLQ
;
A
#
# COMPACT_ATOMS: atom_id res chain seq x y z
N PRO A 1 12.05 18.15 -18.17
CA PRO A 1 13.20 18.51 -19.00
C PRO A 1 14.21 19.29 -18.17
N LYS A 2 15.52 19.16 -18.49
CA LYS A 2 16.59 19.83 -17.75
C LYS A 2 16.41 21.35 -17.73
N GLU A 3 15.96 21.91 -18.81
CA GLU A 3 15.72 23.32 -19.02
C GLU A 3 14.73 23.91 -17.98
N ILE A 4 13.73 23.12 -17.56
CA ILE A 4 12.77 23.53 -16.54
C ILE A 4 13.39 23.47 -15.14
N LEU A 5 14.21 22.46 -14.87
CA LEU A 5 14.88 22.30 -13.57
C LEU A 5 15.89 23.42 -13.28
N GLU A 6 16.40 24.07 -14.33
CA GLU A 6 17.39 25.16 -14.24
C GLU A 6 16.75 26.56 -14.15
N ILE A 7 15.42 26.70 -14.28
CA ILE A 7 14.72 28.01 -14.18
C ILE A 7 14.77 28.58 -12.74
N PRO A 8 14.42 27.80 -11.69
CA PRO A 8 14.46 28.32 -10.34
C PRO A 8 15.90 28.51 -9.83
N LYS A 9 16.18 29.71 -9.30
CA LYS A 9 17.55 30.02 -8.80
C LYS A 9 18.04 29.12 -7.69
N LEU A 10 17.12 28.61 -6.86
CA LEU A 10 17.41 27.73 -5.73
C LEU A 10 17.16 26.24 -6.06
N GLY A 11 16.90 25.91 -7.35
CA GLY A 11 16.59 24.56 -7.79
C GLY A 11 15.13 24.17 -7.59
N CYS A 12 14.78 22.96 -7.97
CA CYS A 12 13.45 22.38 -7.78
C CYS A 12 13.50 21.33 -6.67
N ILE A 13 12.68 21.51 -5.63
CA ILE A 13 12.56 20.58 -4.51
C ILE A 13 11.30 19.75 -4.67
N ASN A 14 11.39 18.46 -4.40
CA ASN A 14 10.27 17.52 -4.31
C ASN A 14 10.17 16.97 -2.89
N VAL A 15 8.92 16.73 -2.46
CA VAL A 15 8.59 16.02 -1.22
C VAL A 15 8.19 14.61 -1.62
N HIS A 16 9.12 13.66 -1.49
CA HIS A 16 8.94 12.29 -1.94
C HIS A 16 8.46 11.39 -0.80
N GLY A 17 7.45 10.56 -1.08
CA GLY A 17 6.75 9.72 -0.09
C GLY A 17 7.48 8.42 0.25
N SER A 18 8.79 8.44 0.40
CA SER A 18 9.58 7.32 0.92
C SER A 18 10.88 7.79 1.59
N LEU A 19 11.57 6.86 2.26
CA LEU A 19 12.94 7.02 2.71
C LEU A 19 13.90 6.67 1.57
N LEU A 20 14.18 7.65 0.69
CA LEU A 20 15.10 7.44 -0.43
C LEU A 20 16.48 6.94 0.07
N PRO A 21 17.17 6.08 -0.70
CA PRO A 21 16.93 5.73 -2.11
C PRO A 21 15.90 4.61 -2.34
N LYS A 22 15.26 4.07 -1.29
CA LYS A 22 14.21 3.06 -1.44
C LYS A 22 12.92 3.67 -2.01
N TYR A 23 12.18 2.87 -2.81
CA TYR A 23 10.86 3.20 -3.32
C TYR A 23 10.83 4.47 -4.20
N ARG A 24 11.76 4.63 -5.14
CA ARG A 24 11.65 5.63 -6.19
C ARG A 24 10.45 5.32 -7.07
N GLY A 25 9.68 6.33 -7.50
CA GLY A 25 8.58 6.15 -8.44
C GLY A 25 7.22 6.61 -7.94
N ALA A 26 6.16 6.03 -8.52
CA ALA A 26 4.82 6.62 -8.47
C ALA A 26 4.01 6.27 -7.20
N ALA A 27 4.30 5.14 -6.54
CA ALA A 27 3.44 4.61 -5.46
C ALA A 27 4.22 4.14 -4.21
N PRO A 28 5.17 4.94 -3.69
CA PRO A 28 6.04 4.52 -2.59
C PRO A 28 5.28 4.15 -1.31
N MET A 29 4.21 4.87 -0.97
CA MET A 29 3.41 4.62 0.23
C MET A 29 2.70 3.28 0.17
N GLN A 30 2.09 2.94 -0.97
CA GLN A 30 1.41 1.67 -1.15
C GLN A 30 2.39 0.51 -1.09
N TRP A 31 3.50 0.60 -1.81
CA TRP A 31 4.49 -0.47 -1.88
C TRP A 31 5.18 -0.72 -0.54
N SER A 32 5.45 0.32 0.26
CA SER A 32 6.02 0.11 1.60
C SER A 32 5.10 -0.72 2.51
N ILE A 33 3.77 -0.57 2.38
CA ILE A 33 2.79 -1.37 3.13
C ILE A 33 2.68 -2.79 2.52
N ILE A 34 2.60 -2.90 1.20
CA ILE A 34 2.48 -4.19 0.49
C ILE A 34 3.69 -5.08 0.80
N ASP A 35 4.88 -4.50 0.81
CA ASP A 35 6.13 -5.22 1.11
C ASP A 35 6.32 -5.51 2.61
N GLY A 36 5.40 -5.04 3.48
CA GLY A 36 5.41 -5.32 4.91
C GLY A 36 6.45 -4.55 5.71
N GLU A 37 6.92 -3.42 5.21
CA GLU A 37 7.82 -2.54 5.95
C GLU A 37 7.15 -2.05 7.25
N LYS A 38 7.93 -1.89 8.30
CA LYS A 38 7.46 -1.37 9.59
C LYS A 38 7.67 0.12 9.75
N VAL A 39 8.48 0.71 8.87
CA VAL A 39 8.80 2.13 8.82
C VAL A 39 8.82 2.57 7.37
N THR A 40 8.17 3.67 7.08
CA THR A 40 8.28 4.44 5.84
C THR A 40 8.69 5.87 6.19
N GLY A 41 8.51 6.83 5.30
CA GLY A 41 8.77 8.22 5.62
C GLY A 41 8.73 9.13 4.41
N ILE A 42 9.19 10.34 4.65
CA ILE A 42 9.29 11.40 3.64
C ILE A 42 10.75 11.75 3.45
N THR A 43 11.13 12.00 2.22
CA THR A 43 12.41 12.63 1.88
C THR A 43 12.15 13.89 1.07
N THR A 44 12.62 15.05 1.51
CA THR A 44 12.78 16.21 0.63
C THR A 44 14.04 16.03 -0.20
N MET A 45 13.99 16.35 -1.48
CA MET A 45 15.08 16.12 -2.40
C MET A 45 15.12 17.16 -3.51
N TYR A 46 16.27 17.39 -4.11
CA TYR A 46 16.37 18.11 -5.37
C TYR A 46 15.89 17.23 -6.52
N MET A 47 15.09 17.80 -7.42
CA MET A 47 14.71 17.12 -8.65
C MET A 47 15.90 17.04 -9.61
N ALA A 48 16.10 15.88 -10.21
CA ALA A 48 17.10 15.60 -11.23
C ALA A 48 16.47 14.99 -12.49
N LYS A 49 17.28 14.73 -13.53
CA LYS A 49 16.79 14.14 -14.77
C LYS A 49 16.27 12.70 -14.62
N GLY A 50 16.87 11.94 -13.69
CA GLY A 50 16.43 10.56 -13.40
C GLY A 50 15.23 10.55 -12.45
N LEU A 51 14.47 9.45 -12.47
CA LEU A 51 13.32 9.25 -11.60
C LEU A 51 13.77 9.25 -10.14
N ASP A 52 13.33 10.24 -9.38
CA ASP A 52 13.58 10.43 -7.94
C ASP A 52 15.05 10.19 -7.52
N SER A 53 16.00 10.59 -8.38
CA SER A 53 17.43 10.27 -8.27
C SER A 53 18.30 11.45 -7.81
N GLY A 54 17.71 12.61 -7.57
CA GLY A 54 18.46 13.80 -7.12
C GLY A 54 18.93 13.70 -5.66
N ASP A 55 19.77 14.65 -5.26
CA ASP A 55 20.30 14.66 -3.90
C ASP A 55 19.20 14.80 -2.87
N MET A 56 19.27 13.97 -1.83
CA MET A 56 18.40 14.07 -0.67
C MET A 56 18.77 15.28 0.19
N LEU A 57 17.78 15.84 0.87
CA LEU A 57 17.94 16.99 1.76
C LEU A 57 17.64 16.56 3.21
N LEU A 58 16.37 16.51 3.57
CA LEU A 58 15.94 16.06 4.90
C LEU A 58 15.08 14.79 4.78
N LYS A 59 15.03 14.04 5.88
CA LYS A 59 14.16 12.84 6.01
C LYS A 59 13.38 12.88 7.31
N ALA A 60 12.18 12.35 7.28
CA ALA A 60 11.36 12.08 8.46
C ALA A 60 10.75 10.69 8.37
N GLU A 61 10.88 9.90 9.43
CA GLU A 61 10.34 8.55 9.51
C GLU A 61 8.87 8.57 9.94
N VAL A 62 8.11 7.60 9.44
CA VAL A 62 6.71 7.35 9.81
C VAL A 62 6.55 5.85 10.07
N GLU A 63 6.11 5.49 11.28
CA GLU A 63 5.84 4.11 11.64
C GLU A 63 4.62 3.58 10.88
N ILE A 64 4.71 2.32 10.42
CA ILE A 64 3.62 1.54 9.83
C ILE A 64 3.22 0.47 10.85
N THR A 65 2.07 0.64 11.48
CA THR A 65 1.48 -0.37 12.38
C THR A 65 0.71 -1.44 11.59
N ASP A 66 0.35 -2.53 12.25
CA ASP A 66 -0.43 -3.60 11.61
C ASP A 66 -1.86 -3.17 11.26
N GLU A 67 -2.36 -2.08 11.84
CA GLU A 67 -3.68 -1.50 11.58
C GLU A 67 -3.66 -0.44 10.47
N ASP A 68 -2.49 0.07 10.11
CA ASP A 68 -2.37 1.11 9.10
C ASP A 68 -2.74 0.61 7.70
N THR A 69 -3.45 1.46 6.98
CA THR A 69 -3.78 1.32 5.56
C THR A 69 -3.09 2.40 4.76
N PHE A 70 -3.15 2.32 3.43
CA PHE A 70 -2.67 3.42 2.58
C PHE A 70 -3.30 4.77 2.97
N ALA A 71 -4.61 4.81 3.29
CA ALA A 71 -5.25 6.07 3.69
C ALA A 71 -4.65 6.64 4.98
N THR A 72 -4.46 5.83 6.01
CA THR A 72 -3.92 6.33 7.30
C THR A 72 -2.45 6.74 7.18
N ILE A 73 -1.64 6.00 6.42
CA ILE A 73 -0.26 6.37 6.14
C ILE A 73 -0.19 7.65 5.30
N HIS A 74 -1.04 7.80 4.27
CA HIS A 74 -1.13 9.02 3.50
C HIS A 74 -1.39 10.24 4.39
N ASP A 75 -2.35 10.16 5.31
CA ASP A 75 -2.70 11.26 6.20
C ASP A 75 -1.55 11.60 7.17
N LYS A 76 -0.90 10.58 7.77
CA LYS A 76 0.31 10.78 8.58
C LYS A 76 1.41 11.47 7.79
N MET A 77 1.67 11.01 6.57
CA MET A 77 2.74 11.51 5.71
C MET A 77 2.45 12.91 5.16
N ALA A 78 1.18 13.28 4.95
CA ALA A 78 0.81 14.63 4.52
C ALA A 78 1.22 15.67 5.57
N VAL A 79 0.96 15.40 6.85
CA VAL A 79 1.36 16.30 7.96
C VAL A 79 2.88 16.32 8.12
N THR A 80 3.51 15.14 8.15
CA THR A 80 4.97 15.02 8.29
C THR A 80 5.70 15.70 7.15
N GLY A 81 5.24 15.51 5.92
CA GLY A 81 5.84 16.10 4.73
C GLY A 81 5.72 17.62 4.66
N ALA A 82 4.58 18.17 5.12
CA ALA A 82 4.40 19.62 5.20
C ALA A 82 5.40 20.25 6.18
N ASN A 83 5.56 19.66 7.37
CA ASN A 83 6.53 20.15 8.36
C ASN A 83 7.97 20.01 7.85
N LEU A 84 8.33 18.86 7.29
CA LEU A 84 9.66 18.61 6.74
C LEU A 84 10.00 19.58 5.59
N LEU A 85 9.00 19.96 4.77
CA LEU A 85 9.20 20.94 3.71
C LEU A 85 9.50 22.33 4.30
N LEU A 86 8.81 22.76 5.36
CA LEU A 86 9.09 24.03 6.03
C LEU A 86 10.52 24.04 6.58
N ASP A 87 10.93 23.00 7.32
CA ASP A 87 12.30 22.88 7.84
C ASP A 87 13.34 22.89 6.71
N THR A 88 13.03 22.28 5.57
CA THR A 88 13.90 22.28 4.39
C THR A 88 14.07 23.69 3.82
N LEU A 89 12.97 24.45 3.72
CA LEU A 89 13.00 25.81 3.17
C LEU A 89 13.73 26.78 4.12
N ASP A 90 13.51 26.66 5.43
CA ASP A 90 14.20 27.48 6.44
C ASP A 90 15.72 27.26 6.38
N GLN A 91 16.18 25.99 6.28
CA GLN A 91 17.60 25.69 6.13
C GLN A 91 18.17 26.13 4.78
N LEU A 92 17.35 26.06 3.70
CA LEU A 92 17.75 26.55 2.39
C LEU A 92 18.00 28.07 2.41
N GLU A 93 17.09 28.83 3.03
CA GLU A 93 17.22 30.29 3.18
C GLU A 93 18.40 30.68 4.06
N ALA A 94 18.64 29.91 5.13
CA ALA A 94 19.78 30.11 6.02
C ALA A 94 21.13 29.71 5.39
N GLY A 95 21.12 29.01 4.25
CA GLY A 95 22.32 28.48 3.60
C GLY A 95 23.01 27.34 4.38
N THR A 96 22.25 26.64 5.24
CA THR A 96 22.74 25.54 6.10
C THR A 96 22.32 24.17 5.59
N LEU A 97 21.49 24.12 4.53
CA LEU A 97 20.96 22.86 4.00
C LEU A 97 22.04 22.05 3.30
N GLU A 98 22.27 20.85 3.80
CA GLU A 98 23.23 19.91 3.20
C GLU A 98 22.56 19.09 2.09
N ARG A 99 23.34 18.76 1.06
CA ARG A 99 22.94 17.91 -0.06
C ARG A 99 23.61 16.55 0.10
N ILE A 100 22.82 15.50 0.16
CA ILE A 100 23.29 14.12 0.35
C ILE A 100 23.04 13.35 -0.96
N PRO A 101 24.08 13.01 -1.73
CA PRO A 101 23.93 12.16 -2.91
C PRO A 101 23.29 10.81 -2.54
N GLN A 102 22.42 10.31 -3.41
CA GLN A 102 21.83 8.99 -3.20
C GLN A 102 22.79 7.88 -3.59
N ASP A 103 22.81 6.80 -2.82
CA ASP A 103 23.40 5.52 -3.25
C ASP A 103 22.48 4.88 -4.29
N HIS A 104 22.89 4.88 -5.54
CA HIS A 104 22.09 4.35 -6.64
C HIS A 104 22.01 2.81 -6.64
N ASP A 105 22.99 2.12 -6.04
CA ASP A 105 23.00 0.67 -5.96
C ASP A 105 22.01 0.15 -4.89
N ALA A 106 21.68 1.00 -3.89
CA ALA A 106 20.67 0.72 -2.88
C ALA A 106 19.25 1.13 -3.29
N ALA A 107 19.06 1.66 -4.50
CA ALA A 107 17.75 2.13 -4.93
C ALA A 107 16.79 0.98 -5.24
N THR A 108 15.54 1.10 -4.74
CA THR A 108 14.43 0.25 -5.12
C THR A 108 13.33 1.08 -5.79
N TYR A 109 12.39 0.40 -6.47
CA TYR A 109 11.39 1.09 -7.26
C TYR A 109 9.97 0.72 -6.82
N ALA A 110 9.10 1.72 -6.82
CA ALA A 110 7.68 1.64 -6.51
C ALA A 110 6.85 2.01 -7.76
N PRO A 111 6.59 1.04 -8.64
CA PRO A 111 5.86 1.30 -9.88
C PRO A 111 4.42 1.77 -9.58
N MET A 112 3.79 2.34 -10.61
CA MET A 112 2.39 2.76 -10.52
C MET A 112 1.50 1.54 -10.20
N ILE A 113 0.58 1.73 -9.25
CA ILE A 113 -0.44 0.72 -8.95
C ILE A 113 -1.44 0.67 -10.10
N THR A 114 -1.61 -0.52 -10.64
CA THR A 114 -2.59 -0.81 -11.69
C THR A 114 -3.77 -1.62 -11.12
N LYS A 115 -4.79 -1.84 -11.93
CA LYS A 115 -5.91 -2.70 -11.53
C LYS A 115 -5.44 -4.13 -11.26
N GLU A 116 -4.53 -4.62 -12.07
CA GLU A 116 -3.97 -5.98 -11.97
C GLU A 116 -3.19 -6.16 -10.65
N THR A 117 -2.52 -5.11 -10.15
CA THR A 117 -1.85 -5.14 -8.84
C THR A 117 -2.82 -5.49 -7.71
N GLY A 118 -4.09 -5.11 -7.84
CA GLY A 118 -5.12 -5.38 -6.83
C GLY A 118 -5.70 -6.78 -6.85
N HIS A 119 -5.41 -7.60 -7.86
CA HIS A 119 -5.92 -8.96 -7.93
C HIS A 119 -5.23 -9.85 -6.90
N ILE A 120 -6.00 -10.43 -5.99
CA ILE A 120 -5.46 -11.25 -4.91
C ILE A 120 -4.97 -12.60 -5.46
N ASP A 121 -3.70 -12.89 -5.25
CA ASP A 121 -3.13 -14.22 -5.45
C ASP A 121 -3.25 -15.02 -4.14
N TRP A 122 -4.25 -15.88 -4.06
CA TRP A 122 -4.51 -16.70 -2.89
C TRP A 122 -3.43 -17.75 -2.60
N SER A 123 -2.48 -17.98 -3.51
CA SER A 123 -1.32 -18.85 -3.26
C SER A 123 -0.26 -18.21 -2.35
N LYS A 124 -0.34 -16.90 -2.13
CA LYS A 124 0.53 -16.17 -1.22
C LYS A 124 0.24 -16.51 0.24
N ASN A 125 1.17 -16.18 1.13
CA ASN A 125 0.95 -16.31 2.57
C ASN A 125 -0.08 -15.28 3.07
N ARG A 126 -0.63 -15.55 4.25
CA ARG A 126 -1.66 -14.69 4.87
C ARG A 126 -1.24 -13.26 5.04
N GLN A 127 0.01 -13.03 5.47
CA GLN A 127 0.50 -11.69 5.73
C GLN A 127 0.65 -10.86 4.46
N ASP A 128 1.15 -11.46 3.38
CA ASP A 128 1.27 -10.76 2.10
C ASP A 128 -0.09 -10.35 1.54
N ILE A 129 -1.11 -11.22 1.68
CA ILE A 129 -2.48 -10.89 1.27
C ILE A 129 -3.06 -9.76 2.14
N ILE A 130 -2.87 -9.81 3.46
CA ILE A 130 -3.30 -8.73 4.37
C ILE A 130 -2.59 -7.42 4.01
N ASN A 131 -1.30 -7.45 3.74
CA ASN A 131 -0.52 -6.28 3.36
C ASN A 131 -1.00 -5.69 2.02
N LEU A 132 -1.31 -6.53 1.03
CA LEU A 132 -1.91 -6.09 -0.23
C LEU A 132 -3.24 -5.37 0.00
N ILE A 133 -4.12 -5.98 0.81
CA ILE A 133 -5.42 -5.39 1.15
C ILE A 133 -5.24 -4.03 1.83
N ARG A 134 -4.34 -3.92 2.79
CA ARG A 134 -4.05 -2.68 3.52
C ARG A 134 -3.41 -1.62 2.62
N GLY A 135 -2.41 -2.01 1.83
CA GLY A 135 -1.66 -1.12 0.94
C GLY A 135 -2.50 -0.53 -0.18
N LEU A 136 -3.61 -1.18 -0.53
CA LEU A 136 -4.53 -0.71 -1.57
C LEU A 136 -5.85 -0.13 -1.03
N ASN A 137 -6.04 -0.07 0.29
CA ASN A 137 -7.25 0.43 0.93
C ASN A 137 -7.16 1.96 1.13
N PRO A 138 -8.06 2.78 0.60
CA PRO A 138 -9.34 2.40 -0.02
C PRO A 138 -9.32 2.27 -1.55
N VAL A 139 -8.27 2.70 -2.22
CA VAL A 139 -8.22 2.77 -3.70
C VAL A 139 -6.86 2.32 -4.21
N PRO A 140 -6.82 1.43 -5.23
CA PRO A 140 -7.94 0.88 -6.01
C PRO A 140 -8.75 -0.20 -5.28
N ALA A 141 -8.32 -0.67 -4.14
CA ALA A 141 -8.70 -1.83 -3.35
C ALA A 141 -8.19 -3.16 -3.94
N ALA A 142 -7.85 -4.10 -3.06
CA ALA A 142 -7.63 -5.48 -3.45
C ALA A 142 -8.96 -6.13 -3.85
N TYR A 143 -8.92 -7.10 -4.76
CA TYR A 143 -10.14 -7.76 -5.24
C TYR A 143 -9.87 -9.22 -5.62
N THR A 144 -10.96 -9.96 -5.68
CA THR A 144 -11.03 -11.32 -6.21
C THR A 144 -12.27 -11.46 -7.09
N ILE A 145 -12.41 -12.59 -7.76
CA ILE A 145 -13.63 -12.91 -8.54
C ILE A 145 -14.42 -13.98 -7.79
N TYR A 146 -15.67 -13.70 -7.51
CA TYR A 146 -16.65 -14.61 -6.94
C TYR A 146 -17.81 -14.78 -7.92
N GLU A 147 -18.10 -16.01 -8.39
CA GLU A 147 -19.17 -16.31 -9.36
C GLU A 147 -19.18 -15.34 -10.56
N GLU A 148 -18.00 -15.14 -11.21
CA GLU A 148 -17.75 -14.24 -12.36
C GLU A 148 -17.84 -12.73 -12.07
N GLU A 149 -18.14 -12.33 -10.84
CA GLU A 149 -18.25 -10.92 -10.45
C GLU A 149 -17.08 -10.48 -9.56
N VAL A 150 -16.65 -9.23 -9.74
CA VAL A 150 -15.60 -8.62 -8.91
C VAL A 150 -16.13 -8.40 -7.50
N LEU A 151 -15.43 -8.96 -6.52
CA LEU A 151 -15.62 -8.70 -5.10
C LEU A 151 -14.37 -8.01 -4.55
N LYS A 152 -14.50 -6.73 -4.17
CA LYS A 152 -13.42 -6.00 -3.52
C LYS A 152 -13.33 -6.38 -2.05
N ILE A 153 -12.09 -6.52 -1.56
CA ILE A 153 -11.77 -6.88 -0.18
C ILE A 153 -11.09 -5.69 0.49
N PHE A 154 -11.62 -5.27 1.64
CA PHE A 154 -11.10 -4.14 2.42
C PHE A 154 -10.60 -4.53 3.79
N GLY A 155 -10.98 -5.72 4.27
CA GLY A 155 -10.55 -6.23 5.56
C GLY A 155 -10.42 -7.74 5.56
N ALA A 156 -9.32 -8.22 6.12
CA ALA A 156 -9.05 -9.62 6.37
C ALA A 156 -8.24 -9.78 7.65
N VAL A 157 -8.47 -10.85 8.38
CA VAL A 157 -7.71 -11.23 9.58
C VAL A 157 -7.33 -12.70 9.53
N ILE A 158 -6.25 -13.06 10.21
CA ILE A 158 -5.81 -14.46 10.31
C ILE A 158 -6.93 -15.28 10.97
N SER A 159 -7.22 -16.44 10.37
CA SER A 159 -8.19 -17.41 10.88
C SER A 159 -7.47 -18.67 11.38
N ASP A 160 -7.95 -19.23 12.49
CA ASP A 160 -7.43 -20.48 13.05
C ASP A 160 -8.08 -21.73 12.41
N VAL A 161 -8.96 -21.53 11.42
CA VAL A 161 -9.58 -22.65 10.69
C VAL A 161 -8.49 -23.43 9.96
N GLN A 162 -8.47 -24.74 10.16
CA GLN A 162 -7.57 -25.66 9.47
C GLN A 162 -8.28 -26.22 8.22
N ALA A 163 -7.63 -26.14 7.07
CA ALA A 163 -8.17 -26.59 5.80
C ALA A 163 -7.03 -27.06 4.86
N ASP A 164 -6.23 -28.00 5.33
CA ASP A 164 -5.01 -28.44 4.64
C ASP A 164 -5.29 -29.08 3.28
N ASP A 165 -6.45 -29.75 3.13
CA ASP A 165 -6.86 -30.39 1.89
C ASP A 165 -7.56 -29.47 0.89
N ALA A 166 -7.88 -28.21 1.28
CA ALA A 166 -8.57 -27.24 0.43
C ALA A 166 -7.60 -26.55 -0.53
N ALA A 167 -8.10 -26.17 -1.70
CA ALA A 167 -7.33 -25.41 -2.68
C ALA A 167 -7.17 -23.94 -2.25
N ASN A 168 -6.06 -23.30 -2.61
CA ASN A 168 -5.87 -21.87 -2.39
C ASN A 168 -6.96 -21.06 -3.13
N GLY A 169 -7.61 -20.15 -2.44
CA GLY A 169 -8.78 -19.40 -2.93
C GLY A 169 -10.12 -20.06 -2.62
N GLU A 170 -10.14 -21.27 -2.07
CA GLU A 170 -11.39 -21.94 -1.72
C GLU A 170 -12.03 -21.31 -0.47
N ILE A 171 -13.34 -21.05 -0.53
CA ILE A 171 -14.14 -20.66 0.63
C ILE A 171 -14.38 -21.92 1.47
N VAL A 172 -13.66 -22.03 2.59
CA VAL A 172 -13.67 -23.22 3.45
C VAL A 172 -14.68 -23.15 4.58
N ALA A 173 -15.19 -21.97 4.92
CA ALA A 173 -16.26 -21.79 5.88
C ALA A 173 -16.98 -20.46 5.67
N VAL A 174 -18.29 -20.44 5.94
CA VAL A 174 -19.09 -19.22 6.04
C VAL A 174 -19.55 -19.08 7.50
N VAL A 175 -19.08 -18.03 8.16
CA VAL A 175 -19.34 -17.80 9.58
C VAL A 175 -20.09 -16.48 9.80
N LYS A 176 -20.61 -16.27 11.01
CA LYS A 176 -21.40 -15.05 11.32
C LYS A 176 -20.67 -13.74 10.98
N LYS A 177 -19.34 -13.69 11.16
CA LYS A 177 -18.54 -12.48 10.94
C LYS A 177 -18.01 -12.30 9.51
N GLY A 178 -18.12 -13.32 8.66
CA GLY A 178 -17.57 -13.28 7.30
C GLY A 178 -17.45 -14.68 6.68
N PHE A 179 -16.59 -14.81 5.70
CA PHE A 179 -16.23 -16.09 5.11
C PHE A 179 -14.72 -16.32 5.20
N VAL A 180 -14.34 -17.57 5.32
CA VAL A 180 -12.95 -17.99 5.49
C VAL A 180 -12.43 -18.54 4.18
N VAL A 181 -11.28 -18.05 3.75
CA VAL A 181 -10.62 -18.44 2.49
C VAL A 181 -9.28 -19.09 2.77
N LYS A 182 -9.01 -20.22 2.13
CA LYS A 182 -7.71 -20.89 2.14
C LYS A 182 -6.70 -20.10 1.33
N CYS A 183 -5.50 -19.96 1.87
CA CYS A 183 -4.35 -19.35 1.21
C CYS A 183 -3.06 -20.13 1.49
N GLY A 184 -1.93 -19.70 0.96
CA GLY A 184 -0.70 -20.48 0.88
C GLY A 184 -0.22 -21.13 2.18
N ASP A 185 -0.39 -20.44 3.32
CA ASP A 185 0.10 -20.90 4.64
C ASP A 185 -1.00 -21.06 5.69
N GLY A 186 -2.28 -21.05 5.30
CA GLY A 186 -3.40 -21.19 6.24
C GLY A 186 -4.68 -20.55 5.73
N CYS A 187 -5.46 -19.92 6.59
CA CYS A 187 -6.75 -19.32 6.21
C CYS A 187 -6.85 -17.86 6.67
N LEU A 188 -7.65 -17.09 5.92
CA LEU A 188 -8.03 -15.71 6.24
C LEU A 188 -9.55 -15.60 6.40
N LEU A 189 -9.98 -14.93 7.45
CA LEU A 189 -11.36 -14.48 7.61
C LEU A 189 -11.52 -13.12 6.91
N ILE A 190 -12.37 -13.03 5.92
CA ILE A 190 -12.71 -11.80 5.21
C ILE A 190 -13.79 -11.06 5.96
N THR A 191 -13.49 -9.82 6.39
CA THR A 191 -14.32 -9.06 7.34
C THR A 191 -15.01 -7.85 6.73
N GLU A 192 -14.53 -7.35 5.59
CA GLU A 192 -15.10 -6.17 4.93
C GLU A 192 -14.97 -6.27 3.41
N VAL A 193 -16.07 -6.07 2.71
CA VAL A 193 -16.19 -6.29 1.26
C VAL A 193 -17.00 -5.21 0.56
N GLN A 194 -16.88 -5.18 -0.78
CA GLN A 194 -17.75 -4.42 -1.67
C GLN A 194 -18.02 -5.22 -2.93
N ALA A 195 -19.27 -5.62 -3.16
CA ALA A 195 -19.69 -6.19 -4.42
C ALA A 195 -19.75 -5.13 -5.52
N ARG A 196 -19.69 -5.58 -6.78
CA ARG A 196 -19.83 -4.71 -7.96
C ARG A 196 -21.10 -3.88 -7.88
N GLY A 197 -20.97 -2.55 -8.02
CA GLY A 197 -22.10 -1.62 -7.95
C GLY A 197 -22.70 -1.42 -6.55
N GLY A 198 -22.20 -2.15 -5.55
CA GLY A 198 -22.67 -2.06 -4.17
C GLY A 198 -21.89 -1.06 -3.32
N LYS A 199 -22.26 -0.97 -2.04
CA LYS A 199 -21.53 -0.18 -1.04
C LYS A 199 -20.52 -1.06 -0.30
N ARG A 200 -19.42 -0.48 0.12
CA ARG A 200 -18.49 -1.07 1.07
C ARG A 200 -19.21 -1.33 2.39
N MET A 201 -19.09 -2.54 2.93
CA MET A 201 -19.74 -2.94 4.18
C MET A 201 -19.00 -4.09 4.86
N MET A 202 -19.25 -4.25 6.15
CA MET A 202 -18.80 -5.44 6.87
C MET A 202 -19.40 -6.70 6.27
N THR A 203 -18.60 -7.76 6.22
CA THR A 203 -18.99 -9.00 5.55
C THR A 203 -20.22 -9.67 6.23
N ASP A 204 -20.40 -9.50 7.56
CA ASP A 204 -21.62 -9.97 8.22
C ASP A 204 -22.91 -9.31 7.67
N ALA A 205 -22.83 -8.02 7.34
CA ALA A 205 -23.93 -7.29 6.70
C ALA A 205 -24.16 -7.76 5.27
N TYR A 206 -23.07 -7.98 4.52
CA TYR A 206 -23.13 -8.51 3.17
C TYR A 206 -23.81 -9.88 3.11
N LEU A 207 -23.45 -10.79 4.01
CA LEU A 207 -24.00 -12.16 4.09
C LEU A 207 -25.50 -12.22 4.40
N ARG A 208 -26.09 -11.18 5.00
CA ARG A 208 -27.55 -11.13 5.22
C ARG A 208 -28.36 -11.01 3.94
N GLY A 209 -27.76 -10.48 2.89
CA GLY A 209 -28.41 -10.32 1.56
C GLY A 209 -27.81 -11.18 0.45
N HIS A 210 -26.67 -11.82 0.70
CA HIS A 210 -25.92 -12.57 -0.32
C HIS A 210 -25.44 -13.88 0.28
N ALA A 211 -26.09 -14.96 -0.06
CA ALA A 211 -25.67 -16.29 0.39
C ALA A 211 -24.37 -16.68 -0.32
N MET A 212 -23.29 -16.79 0.44
CA MET A 212 -22.03 -17.36 -0.06
C MET A 212 -22.01 -18.86 0.22
N LYS A 213 -21.33 -19.62 -0.64
CA LYS A 213 -21.24 -21.08 -0.57
C LYS A 213 -19.84 -21.52 -0.26
N GLU A 214 -19.70 -22.49 0.64
CA GLU A 214 -18.46 -23.23 0.86
C GLU A 214 -18.11 -24.06 -0.37
N GLY A 215 -16.81 -24.31 -0.59
CA GLY A 215 -16.30 -25.07 -1.73
C GLY A 215 -16.17 -24.26 -3.03
N ILE A 216 -16.60 -22.98 -3.06
CA ILE A 216 -16.39 -22.10 -4.23
C ILE A 216 -14.95 -21.61 -4.23
N LEU A 217 -14.32 -21.67 -5.40
CA LEU A 217 -12.96 -21.17 -5.61
C LEU A 217 -13.03 -19.70 -6.08
N LEU A 218 -12.42 -18.82 -5.30
CA LEU A 218 -12.17 -17.42 -5.68
C LEU A 218 -11.01 -17.35 -6.68
N GLN A 219 -11.14 -16.48 -7.68
CA GLN A 219 -10.14 -16.30 -8.74
C GLN A 219 -9.50 -14.91 -8.66
#